data_c0f68c217accac91663c545d01f52509
#
_entry.id   c0f68c217accac91663c545d01f52509
#
_cell.length_a   1.000
_cell.length_b   1.000
_cell.length_c   1.000
_cell.angle_alpha   90.00
_cell.angle_beta   90.00
_cell.angle_gamma   90.00
#
_symmetry.space_group_name_H-M   'P 1'
#
loop_
_entity.id
_entity.type
_entity.pdbx_description
1 polymer ?
#
loop_
_entity_poly.entity_id
_entity_poly.type
_entity_poly.pdbx_seq_one_letter_code
_entity_poly.pdbx_strand_id
1 'polypeptide(L)'
;MISLNRFFFQGKYSTDYDVLTDLCFEDDNGTVDTFLNRESVSSTIYDGSRKNIHNFKYTDTLAPKFILVKKDFSDFTKDENRRILSWLTASNKVEKMICYKDDSEVISFILMGNITQIEQRKISNDRVIGYEFIFEHIAPWAYSPVKTLTKTITTPESFIIDYKADVYERHLYPKIQVTIGKSNNDGILCLPTSEDPMVDGYEMLDNTVYQYNNDYYVKVNGQKQALSGIFATDIENQTTDATTYNKYYLCNTDNYIYKGIIDENSKYAWEKLIKVGAGFEIKNTYYENGQDITVSSIVTDNYENEIITIDGDNRIIASSETPMRVIGNSFNWEWIYFVPGKNNITIYGNCTVIFQWVEPIKIGNL
;
A
#
# COMPACT_ATOMS: atom_id res chain seq x y z
N MET A 1 5.15 27.49 -17.58
CA MET A 1 3.70 27.27 -17.86
C MET A 1 3.54 25.85 -18.33
N ILE A 2 2.77 25.03 -17.63
CA ILE A 2 2.50 23.65 -18.03
C ILE A 2 1.22 23.69 -18.85
N SER A 3 1.30 23.40 -20.14
CA SER A 3 0.12 23.30 -20.99
C SER A 3 -0.70 22.07 -20.54
N LEU A 4 -1.89 22.34 -20.00
CA LEU A 4 -2.82 21.32 -19.54
C LEU A 4 -4.02 21.33 -20.48
N ASN A 5 -4.24 20.25 -21.23
CA ASN A 5 -5.35 20.24 -22.19
C ASN A 5 -6.70 20.02 -21.54
N ARG A 6 -6.76 19.23 -20.48
CA ARG A 6 -7.98 18.95 -19.72
C ARG A 6 -7.70 18.44 -18.32
N PHE A 7 -8.68 18.55 -17.46
CA PHE A 7 -8.71 17.85 -16.16
C PHE A 7 -10.08 17.21 -15.93
N PHE A 8 -10.08 16.19 -15.08
CA PHE A 8 -11.29 15.55 -14.59
C PHE A 8 -11.46 15.89 -13.11
N PHE A 9 -12.61 16.44 -12.74
CA PHE A 9 -12.95 16.84 -11.39
C PHE A 9 -14.45 16.69 -11.15
N GLN A 10 -14.87 16.21 -9.99
CA GLN A 10 -16.29 16.06 -9.63
C GLN A 10 -17.12 15.31 -10.69
N GLY A 11 -16.56 14.21 -11.21
CA GLY A 11 -17.26 13.35 -12.17
C GLY A 11 -17.37 13.89 -13.60
N LYS A 12 -16.69 15.01 -13.94
CA LYS A 12 -16.76 15.65 -15.26
C LYS A 12 -15.39 16.10 -15.73
N TYR A 13 -15.23 16.13 -17.05
CA TYR A 13 -14.08 16.71 -17.71
C TYR A 13 -14.27 18.22 -17.90
N SER A 14 -13.17 19.00 -17.85
CA SER A 14 -13.21 20.42 -18.19
C SER A 14 -13.71 20.64 -19.61
N THR A 15 -13.40 19.72 -20.53
CA THR A 15 -13.86 19.74 -21.92
C THR A 15 -15.38 19.60 -22.10
N ASP A 16 -16.11 19.08 -21.11
CA ASP A 16 -17.58 18.98 -21.13
C ASP A 16 -18.25 20.37 -21.06
N TYR A 17 -17.49 21.40 -20.75
CA TYR A 17 -17.90 22.79 -20.65
C TYR A 17 -17.39 23.65 -21.80
N ASP A 18 -16.83 23.03 -22.84
CA ASP A 18 -16.26 23.70 -24.02
C ASP A 18 -15.20 24.76 -23.68
N VAL A 19 -14.33 24.46 -22.72
CA VAL A 19 -13.26 25.33 -22.25
C VAL A 19 -11.89 24.76 -22.61
N LEU A 20 -10.94 25.68 -22.83
CA LEU A 20 -9.51 25.45 -22.79
C LEU A 20 -9.03 25.62 -21.35
N THR A 21 -8.05 24.83 -20.97
CA THR A 21 -7.50 24.83 -19.62
C THR A 21 -6.02 25.12 -19.67
N ASP A 22 -5.53 25.96 -18.77
CA ASP A 22 -4.11 26.19 -18.54
C ASP A 22 -3.80 26.12 -17.04
N LEU A 23 -2.55 25.82 -16.69
CA LEU A 23 -2.07 25.66 -15.33
C LEU A 23 -0.88 26.61 -15.10
N CYS A 24 -1.02 27.47 -14.10
CA CYS A 24 0.01 28.39 -13.66
C CYS A 24 0.39 28.15 -12.21
N PHE A 25 1.67 28.33 -11.90
CA PHE A 25 2.19 28.40 -10.53
C PHE A 25 2.73 29.80 -10.20
N GLU A 26 2.24 30.80 -10.91
CA GLU A 26 2.77 32.17 -10.89
C GLU A 26 2.32 32.94 -9.65
N ASP A 27 3.20 33.84 -9.21
CA ASP A 27 2.77 35.05 -8.50
C ASP A 27 2.09 36.05 -9.45
N ASP A 28 1.46 37.06 -8.91
CA ASP A 28 0.64 38.06 -9.68
C ASP A 28 1.38 38.80 -10.82
N ASN A 29 2.68 38.57 -10.98
CA ASN A 29 3.52 39.29 -11.98
C ASN A 29 3.98 38.41 -13.17
N GLY A 30 3.64 37.11 -13.19
CA GLY A 30 3.83 36.25 -14.36
C GLY A 30 5.28 35.93 -14.75
N THR A 31 6.24 36.13 -13.85
CA THR A 31 7.66 36.00 -14.15
C THR A 31 8.40 34.87 -13.39
N VAL A 32 7.83 34.34 -12.35
CA VAL A 32 8.50 33.29 -11.51
C VAL A 32 7.52 32.22 -11.03
N ASP A 33 7.77 30.99 -11.44
CA ASP A 33 7.07 29.82 -10.91
C ASP A 33 7.75 29.32 -9.62
N THR A 34 7.04 29.27 -8.50
CA THR A 34 7.58 28.70 -7.27
C THR A 34 7.07 27.26 -7.09
N PHE A 35 7.92 26.28 -7.41
CA PHE A 35 7.58 24.85 -7.30
C PHE A 35 7.93 24.24 -5.94
N LEU A 36 8.67 24.94 -5.11
CA LEU A 36 9.17 24.41 -3.86
C LEU A 36 9.43 25.54 -2.86
N ASN A 37 8.76 25.48 -1.73
CA ASN A 37 9.05 26.35 -0.61
C ASN A 37 9.44 25.51 0.61
N ARG A 38 10.69 25.67 1.08
CA ARG A 38 11.25 24.96 2.24
C ARG A 38 11.91 25.92 3.20
N GLU A 39 11.75 25.66 4.48
CA GLU A 39 12.54 26.32 5.51
C GLU A 39 13.53 25.33 6.15
N SER A 40 14.69 25.84 6.58
CA SER A 40 15.66 25.06 7.31
C SER A 40 15.25 24.94 8.77
N VAL A 41 15.22 23.72 9.30
CA VAL A 41 15.13 23.48 10.73
C VAL A 41 16.54 23.52 11.30
N SER A 42 16.87 24.56 12.05
CA SER A 42 18.23 24.79 12.54
C SER A 42 18.27 25.19 14.01
N SER A 43 19.38 24.90 14.67
CA SER A 43 19.74 25.46 15.98
C SER A 43 20.95 26.39 15.83
N THR A 44 20.98 27.42 16.66
CA THR A 44 22.14 28.32 16.72
C THR A 44 23.19 27.70 17.64
N ILE A 45 24.44 27.64 17.18
CA ILE A 45 25.56 27.24 18.03
C ILE A 45 25.87 28.41 19.00
N TYR A 46 26.36 28.07 20.18
CA TYR A 46 26.53 28.98 21.33
C TYR A 46 27.26 30.30 21.04
N ASP A 47 28.11 30.36 20.02
CA ASP A 47 28.86 31.59 19.63
C ASP A 47 28.06 32.49 18.64
N GLY A 48 26.87 32.07 18.23
CA GLY A 48 26.02 32.81 17.30
C GLY A 48 26.56 32.93 15.86
N SER A 49 27.75 32.41 15.58
CA SER A 49 28.44 32.54 14.29
C SER A 49 28.04 31.48 13.26
N ARG A 50 27.46 30.37 13.71
CA ARG A 50 27.04 29.25 12.84
C ARG A 50 25.66 28.74 13.18
N LYS A 51 24.93 28.34 12.14
CA LYS A 51 23.67 27.58 12.25
C LYS A 51 23.98 26.12 12.02
N ASN A 52 23.54 25.24 12.94
CA ASN A 52 23.51 23.82 12.68
C ASN A 52 22.16 23.48 12.04
N ILE A 53 22.16 23.17 10.76
CA ILE A 53 20.94 22.81 10.00
C ILE A 53 20.72 21.32 10.23
N HIS A 54 19.59 20.98 10.83
CA HIS A 54 19.22 19.61 11.14
C HIS A 54 18.37 18.98 10.02
N ASN A 55 17.50 19.78 9.39
CA ASN A 55 16.60 19.31 8.36
C ASN A 55 16.00 20.48 7.57
N PHE A 56 15.26 20.17 6.50
CA PHE A 56 14.41 21.11 5.75
C PHE A 56 12.99 20.61 5.80
N LYS A 57 12.02 21.48 6.06
CA LYS A 57 10.60 21.14 5.99
C LYS A 57 9.91 21.98 4.92
N TYR A 58 8.91 21.42 4.27
CA TYR A 58 8.05 22.17 3.38
C TYR A 58 7.21 23.16 4.20
N THR A 59 7.12 24.39 3.74
CA THR A 59 6.32 25.45 4.41
C THR A 59 4.90 25.44 3.93
N ASP A 60 4.68 25.10 2.65
CA ASP A 60 3.38 25.20 2.01
C ASP A 60 3.04 23.92 1.24
N THR A 61 1.75 23.71 1.05
CA THR A 61 1.20 22.74 0.09
C THR A 61 1.21 23.34 -1.32
N LEU A 62 1.04 22.51 -2.36
CA LEU A 62 0.83 23.00 -3.70
C LEU A 62 -0.53 23.70 -3.81
N ALA A 63 -0.55 24.88 -4.39
CA ALA A 63 -1.76 25.65 -4.67
C ALA A 63 -1.76 26.14 -6.12
N PRO A 64 -1.80 25.23 -7.11
CA PRO A 64 -1.78 25.62 -8.51
C PRO A 64 -3.01 26.44 -8.90
N LYS A 65 -2.79 27.41 -9.74
CA LYS A 65 -3.79 28.27 -10.34
C LYS A 65 -4.19 27.71 -11.70
N PHE A 66 -5.46 27.44 -11.88
CA PHE A 66 -6.05 26.98 -13.14
C PHE A 66 -6.78 28.13 -13.83
N ILE A 67 -6.61 28.20 -15.15
CA ILE A 67 -7.27 29.17 -15.98
C ILE A 67 -8.20 28.44 -16.95
N LEU A 68 -9.46 28.82 -17.00
CA LEU A 68 -10.46 28.31 -17.93
C LEU A 68 -10.88 29.42 -18.86
N VAL A 69 -10.80 29.21 -20.17
CA VAL A 69 -11.27 30.11 -21.19
C VAL A 69 -12.14 29.34 -22.18
N LYS A 70 -13.23 29.95 -22.65
CA LYS A 70 -14.08 29.31 -23.65
C LYS A 70 -13.32 29.06 -24.95
N LYS A 71 -13.48 27.91 -25.58
CA LYS A 71 -12.71 27.51 -26.77
C LYS A 71 -12.81 28.49 -27.95
N ASP A 72 -13.98 29.09 -28.15
CA ASP A 72 -14.26 30.05 -29.18
C ASP A 72 -13.95 31.51 -28.77
N PHE A 73 -13.41 31.69 -27.54
CA PHE A 73 -13.11 33.00 -26.93
C PHE A 73 -14.33 33.93 -26.82
N SER A 74 -15.55 33.41 -26.93
CA SER A 74 -16.77 34.18 -26.71
C SER A 74 -17.07 34.30 -25.20
N ASP A 75 -18.03 35.18 -24.87
CA ASP A 75 -18.47 35.33 -23.49
C ASP A 75 -19.26 34.12 -23.02
N PHE A 76 -19.15 33.79 -21.73
CA PHE A 76 -20.02 32.82 -21.10
C PHE A 76 -21.42 33.37 -20.88
N THR A 77 -22.43 32.64 -21.30
CA THR A 77 -23.83 32.92 -20.98
C THR A 77 -24.09 32.77 -19.47
N LYS A 78 -25.19 33.31 -18.97
CA LYS A 78 -25.59 33.19 -17.56
C LYS A 78 -25.75 31.71 -17.12
N ASP A 79 -26.26 30.89 -18.01
CA ASP A 79 -26.47 29.44 -17.72
C ASP A 79 -25.14 28.67 -17.72
N GLU A 80 -24.25 28.97 -18.65
CA GLU A 80 -22.89 28.40 -18.65
C GLU A 80 -22.13 28.78 -17.38
N ASN A 81 -22.15 30.07 -17.00
CA ASN A 81 -21.57 30.57 -15.77
C ASN A 81 -22.09 29.81 -14.54
N ARG A 82 -23.41 29.65 -14.44
CA ARG A 82 -24.02 28.91 -13.34
C ARG A 82 -23.58 27.45 -13.30
N ARG A 83 -23.53 26.80 -14.47
CA ARG A 83 -23.13 25.36 -14.57
C ARG A 83 -21.67 25.18 -14.19
N ILE A 84 -20.75 26.02 -14.64
CA ILE A 84 -19.33 25.96 -14.31
C ILE A 84 -19.13 26.19 -12.81
N LEU A 85 -19.69 27.26 -12.25
CA LEU A 85 -19.56 27.54 -10.82
C LEU A 85 -20.16 26.43 -9.96
N SER A 86 -21.34 25.92 -10.32
CA SER A 86 -21.97 24.80 -9.62
C SER A 86 -21.10 23.54 -9.65
N TRP A 87 -20.43 23.25 -10.77
CA TRP A 87 -19.52 22.14 -10.88
C TRP A 87 -18.27 22.32 -10.02
N LEU A 88 -17.58 23.44 -10.14
CA LEU A 88 -16.33 23.70 -9.42
C LEU A 88 -16.51 23.79 -7.89
N THR A 89 -17.72 24.15 -7.43
CA THR A 89 -18.04 24.29 -6.00
C THR A 89 -18.96 23.19 -5.44
N ALA A 90 -19.12 22.06 -6.16
CA ALA A 90 -20.08 21.03 -5.79
C ALA A 90 -19.75 20.30 -4.49
N SER A 91 -18.48 20.23 -4.10
CA SER A 91 -18.02 19.55 -2.90
C SER A 91 -17.23 20.47 -1.99
N ASN A 92 -17.35 20.24 -0.68
CA ASN A 92 -16.54 20.87 0.37
C ASN A 92 -15.57 19.89 1.05
N LYS A 93 -15.33 18.72 0.42
CA LYS A 93 -14.41 17.69 0.90
C LYS A 93 -13.14 17.69 0.07
N VAL A 94 -12.11 16.99 0.56
CA VAL A 94 -10.94 16.66 -0.25
C VAL A 94 -11.38 15.79 -1.42
N GLU A 95 -11.11 16.27 -2.62
CA GLU A 95 -11.49 15.62 -3.87
C GLU A 95 -10.26 15.36 -4.75
N LYS A 96 -10.42 14.45 -5.68
CA LYS A 96 -9.38 14.08 -6.63
C LYS A 96 -9.55 14.87 -7.91
N MET A 97 -8.49 15.58 -8.33
CA MET A 97 -8.39 16.18 -9.64
C MET A 97 -7.36 15.43 -10.47
N ILE A 98 -7.75 14.94 -11.64
CA ILE A 98 -6.87 14.20 -12.56
C ILE A 98 -6.52 15.12 -13.72
N CYS A 99 -5.25 15.35 -13.92
CA CYS A 99 -4.72 16.26 -14.94
C CYS A 99 -4.12 15.51 -16.12
N TYR A 100 -4.43 15.92 -17.33
CA TYR A 100 -3.99 15.33 -18.60
C TYR A 100 -3.18 16.33 -19.40
N LYS A 101 -2.04 15.89 -19.95
CA LYS A 101 -1.11 16.77 -20.68
C LYS A 101 -1.60 17.10 -22.09
N ASP A 102 -2.28 16.18 -22.73
CA ASP A 102 -2.77 16.28 -24.09
C ASP A 102 -4.18 15.68 -24.23
N ASP A 103 -4.71 15.60 -25.42
CA ASP A 103 -6.03 14.98 -25.68
C ASP A 103 -6.02 13.46 -25.51
N SER A 104 -4.88 12.87 -25.15
CA SER A 104 -4.77 11.46 -24.83
C SER A 104 -5.47 11.14 -23.50
N GLU A 105 -5.73 9.84 -23.27
CA GLU A 105 -6.20 9.36 -21.98
C GLU A 105 -5.07 9.19 -20.95
N VAL A 106 -3.86 9.62 -21.30
CA VAL A 106 -2.69 9.49 -20.43
C VAL A 106 -2.75 10.55 -19.33
N ILE A 107 -2.85 10.07 -18.10
CA ILE A 107 -2.85 10.92 -16.91
C ILE A 107 -1.44 11.45 -16.69
N SER A 108 -1.30 12.79 -16.63
CA SER A 108 -0.04 13.44 -16.33
C SER A 108 0.27 13.38 -14.82
N PHE A 109 -0.66 13.88 -14.02
CA PHE A 109 -0.57 13.84 -12.55
C PHE A 109 -1.94 13.96 -11.90
N ILE A 110 -1.96 13.73 -10.58
CA ILE A 110 -3.15 13.75 -9.76
C ILE A 110 -2.92 14.71 -8.58
N LEU A 111 -3.92 15.55 -8.31
CA LEU A 111 -4.00 16.40 -7.14
C LEU A 111 -5.13 15.89 -6.21
N MET A 112 -4.91 16.02 -4.91
CA MET A 112 -5.89 15.69 -3.85
C MET A 112 -6.11 16.96 -3.02
N GLY A 113 -7.30 17.52 -3.06
CA GLY A 113 -7.56 18.81 -2.40
C GLY A 113 -8.93 19.34 -2.72
N ASN A 114 -9.07 20.66 -2.71
CA ASN A 114 -10.29 21.31 -3.19
C ASN A 114 -9.99 22.72 -3.71
N ILE A 115 -10.96 23.29 -4.38
CA ILE A 115 -10.89 24.66 -4.87
C ILE A 115 -11.19 25.61 -3.72
N THR A 116 -10.25 26.51 -3.43
CA THR A 116 -10.37 27.49 -2.32
C THR A 116 -10.71 28.88 -2.78
N GLN A 117 -10.41 29.21 -4.04
CA GLN A 117 -10.69 30.52 -4.62
C GLN A 117 -11.12 30.37 -6.07
N ILE A 118 -12.12 31.14 -6.49
CA ILE A 118 -12.57 31.25 -7.89
C ILE A 118 -12.80 32.71 -8.22
N GLU A 119 -12.18 33.14 -9.29
CA GLU A 119 -12.32 34.50 -9.84
C GLU A 119 -12.87 34.48 -11.28
N GLN A 120 -13.67 35.46 -11.64
CA GLN A 120 -14.15 35.62 -13.00
C GLN A 120 -13.26 36.64 -13.75
N ARG A 121 -12.73 36.23 -14.88
CA ARG A 121 -12.06 37.17 -15.82
C ARG A 121 -13.11 37.85 -16.65
N LYS A 122 -13.20 39.18 -16.50
CA LYS A 122 -14.18 40.03 -17.17
C LYS A 122 -13.49 41.01 -18.12
N ILE A 123 -14.18 41.31 -19.21
CA ILE A 123 -13.86 42.43 -20.08
C ILE A 123 -14.94 43.52 -19.91
N SER A 124 -14.81 44.65 -20.63
CA SER A 124 -15.77 45.75 -20.57
C SER A 124 -17.23 45.27 -20.62
N ASN A 125 -18.10 45.94 -19.84
CA ASN A 125 -19.53 45.61 -19.71
C ASN A 125 -19.87 44.29 -18.98
N ASP A 126 -19.05 43.89 -17.99
CA ASP A 126 -19.29 42.71 -17.15
C ASP A 126 -19.36 41.35 -17.88
N ARG A 127 -18.85 41.30 -19.12
CA ARG A 127 -18.81 40.03 -19.88
C ARG A 127 -17.75 39.11 -19.34
N VAL A 128 -18.15 37.90 -18.91
CA VAL A 128 -17.23 36.88 -18.39
C VAL A 128 -16.64 36.10 -19.54
N ILE A 129 -15.32 36.14 -19.70
CA ILE A 129 -14.56 35.46 -20.77
C ILE A 129 -13.78 34.26 -20.23
N GLY A 130 -13.65 34.11 -18.90
CA GLY A 130 -12.88 33.04 -18.30
C GLY A 130 -13.06 32.97 -16.80
N TYR A 131 -12.49 31.94 -16.25
CA TYR A 131 -12.37 31.71 -14.81
C TYR A 131 -10.93 31.43 -14.46
N GLU A 132 -10.57 31.86 -13.27
CA GLU A 132 -9.31 31.56 -12.64
C GLU A 132 -9.64 30.96 -11.26
N PHE A 133 -9.04 29.82 -10.90
CA PHE A 133 -9.26 29.25 -9.60
C PHE A 133 -7.98 28.64 -9.03
N ILE A 134 -7.88 28.66 -7.71
CA ILE A 134 -6.80 28.03 -6.96
C ILE A 134 -7.28 26.69 -6.43
N PHE A 135 -6.53 25.64 -6.73
CA PHE A 135 -6.76 24.30 -6.16
C PHE A 135 -5.73 24.06 -5.05
N GLU A 136 -6.18 24.13 -3.81
CA GLU A 136 -5.32 23.84 -2.66
C GLU A 136 -5.15 22.33 -2.48
N HIS A 137 -3.94 21.86 -2.69
CA HIS A 137 -3.57 20.46 -2.59
C HIS A 137 -3.11 20.13 -1.16
N ILE A 138 -3.33 18.87 -0.72
CA ILE A 138 -2.97 18.41 0.63
C ILE A 138 -1.47 18.16 0.83
N ALA A 139 -0.67 18.20 -0.22
CA ALA A 139 0.77 17.90 -0.19
C ALA A 139 1.57 18.91 -1.01
N PRO A 140 2.88 19.07 -0.76
CA PRO A 140 3.77 19.93 -1.55
C PRO A 140 4.23 19.29 -2.87
N TRP A 141 3.64 18.18 -3.29
CA TRP A 141 3.90 17.46 -4.55
C TRP A 141 2.62 16.86 -5.09
N ALA A 142 2.55 16.64 -6.38
CA ALA A 142 1.47 15.87 -7.00
C ALA A 142 1.73 14.36 -6.91
N TYR A 143 0.78 13.58 -7.39
CA TYR A 143 0.87 12.13 -7.41
C TYR A 143 0.80 11.57 -8.83
N SER A 144 1.52 10.48 -9.07
CA SER A 144 1.36 9.69 -10.30
C SER A 144 -0.02 9.03 -10.37
N PRO A 145 -0.42 8.52 -11.54
CA PRO A 145 -1.45 7.49 -11.60
C PRO A 145 -1.15 6.33 -10.65
N VAL A 146 -2.22 5.67 -10.17
CA VAL A 146 -2.07 4.46 -9.36
C VAL A 146 -1.35 3.40 -10.18
N LYS A 147 -0.23 2.92 -9.67
CA LYS A 147 0.50 1.77 -10.18
C LYS A 147 -0.03 0.51 -9.53
N THR A 148 -0.17 -0.52 -10.32
CA THR A 148 -0.64 -1.83 -9.84
C THR A 148 0.31 -2.91 -10.33
N LEU A 149 0.75 -3.77 -9.41
CA LEU A 149 1.53 -4.96 -9.70
C LEU A 149 0.83 -6.17 -9.09
N THR A 150 0.52 -7.15 -9.94
CA THR A 150 -0.07 -8.42 -9.49
C THR A 150 0.95 -9.55 -9.67
N LYS A 151 1.11 -10.37 -8.63
CA LYS A 151 1.96 -11.55 -8.61
C LYS A 151 1.20 -12.73 -8.04
N THR A 152 1.28 -13.88 -8.73
CA THR A 152 0.78 -15.16 -8.20
C THR A 152 1.96 -16.01 -7.80
N ILE A 153 2.05 -16.33 -6.54
CA ILE A 153 3.16 -16.99 -5.88
C ILE A 153 2.72 -18.41 -5.53
N THR A 154 3.45 -19.39 -6.02
CA THR A 154 3.28 -20.81 -5.67
C THR A 154 4.52 -21.39 -5.00
N THR A 155 5.66 -20.76 -5.21
CA THR A 155 6.95 -21.01 -4.57
C THR A 155 7.57 -19.67 -4.22
N PRO A 156 8.43 -19.55 -3.20
CA PRO A 156 9.08 -18.29 -2.86
C PRO A 156 9.66 -17.57 -4.07
N GLU A 157 9.25 -16.33 -4.30
CA GLU A 157 9.66 -15.52 -5.46
C GLU A 157 10.19 -14.18 -5.01
N SER A 158 11.30 -13.74 -5.63
CA SER A 158 11.88 -12.41 -5.44
C SER A 158 11.80 -11.60 -6.73
N PHE A 159 11.43 -10.32 -6.61
CA PHE A 159 11.39 -9.37 -7.73
C PHE A 159 11.67 -7.95 -7.25
N ILE A 160 11.98 -7.06 -8.19
CA ILE A 160 12.32 -5.67 -7.89
C ILE A 160 11.13 -4.77 -8.21
N ILE A 161 10.76 -3.91 -7.25
CA ILE A 161 9.91 -2.75 -7.47
C ILE A 161 10.80 -1.51 -7.47
N ASP A 162 10.91 -0.84 -8.64
CA ASP A 162 11.61 0.44 -8.77
C ASP A 162 10.64 1.57 -8.46
N TYR A 163 10.68 2.06 -7.22
CA TYR A 163 9.83 3.16 -6.76
C TYR A 163 10.45 4.51 -7.15
N LYS A 164 9.89 5.13 -8.18
CA LYS A 164 10.37 6.38 -8.77
C LYS A 164 9.68 7.58 -8.14
N ALA A 165 10.06 7.91 -6.92
CA ALA A 165 9.57 9.11 -6.25
C ALA A 165 10.56 10.26 -6.41
N ASP A 166 10.05 11.45 -6.67
CA ASP A 166 10.87 12.68 -6.64
C ASP A 166 11.12 13.19 -5.21
N VAL A 167 10.53 12.54 -4.21
CA VAL A 167 10.64 12.89 -2.79
C VAL A 167 11.31 11.73 -2.05
N TYR A 168 12.58 11.94 -1.65
CA TYR A 168 13.43 10.88 -1.10
C TYR A 168 13.27 10.65 0.41
N GLU A 169 12.58 11.51 1.13
CA GLU A 169 12.52 11.48 2.59
C GLU A 169 11.32 10.71 3.16
N ARG A 170 10.56 10.02 2.32
CA ARG A 170 9.30 9.41 2.76
C ARG A 170 9.19 7.95 2.38
N HIS A 171 8.94 7.14 3.39
CA HIS A 171 8.48 5.78 3.18
C HIS A 171 7.07 5.81 2.56
N LEU A 172 6.85 5.04 1.51
CA LEU A 172 5.55 4.82 0.92
C LEU A 172 5.00 3.49 1.39
N TYR A 173 3.84 3.50 2.00
CA TYR A 173 3.11 2.29 2.35
C TYR A 173 2.15 1.93 1.21
N PRO A 174 2.42 0.88 0.41
CA PRO A 174 1.49 0.45 -0.62
C PRO A 174 0.23 -0.13 0.01
N LYS A 175 -0.90 -0.01 -0.67
CA LYS A 175 -2.06 -0.82 -0.37
C LYS A 175 -1.84 -2.21 -0.96
N ILE A 176 -1.92 -3.25 -0.13
CA ILE A 176 -1.66 -4.62 -0.54
C ILE A 176 -2.94 -5.44 -0.35
N GLN A 177 -3.28 -6.24 -1.34
CA GLN A 177 -4.34 -7.23 -1.27
C GLN A 177 -3.74 -8.59 -1.54
N VAL A 178 -3.96 -9.53 -0.62
CA VAL A 178 -3.45 -10.89 -0.72
C VAL A 178 -4.61 -11.86 -0.73
N THR A 179 -4.75 -12.62 -1.83
CA THR A 179 -5.71 -13.72 -1.92
C THR A 179 -4.97 -15.01 -1.62
N ILE A 180 -5.38 -15.70 -0.58
CA ILE A 180 -4.76 -16.94 -0.12
C ILE A 180 -5.13 -18.09 -1.06
N GLY A 181 -4.13 -18.76 -1.59
CA GLY A 181 -4.30 -19.99 -2.40
C GLY A 181 -4.28 -21.25 -1.55
N LYS A 182 -4.59 -22.37 -2.19
CA LYS A 182 -4.23 -23.68 -1.64
C LYS A 182 -2.72 -23.74 -1.52
N SER A 183 -2.25 -24.26 -0.40
CA SER A 183 -0.82 -24.35 -0.13
C SER A 183 -0.08 -25.23 -1.14
N ASN A 184 1.15 -25.60 -0.84
CA ASN A 184 2.12 -26.29 -1.68
C ASN A 184 1.51 -27.43 -2.53
N ASN A 185 2.30 -28.06 -3.38
CA ASN A 185 1.89 -29.17 -4.28
C ASN A 185 1.22 -30.36 -3.56
N ASP A 186 1.39 -30.46 -2.25
CA ASP A 186 0.82 -31.51 -1.39
C ASP A 186 -0.48 -31.09 -0.68
N GLY A 187 -1.00 -29.88 -0.93
CA GLY A 187 -2.23 -29.36 -0.32
C GLY A 187 -2.12 -28.97 1.16
N ILE A 188 -0.89 -28.78 1.67
CA ILE A 188 -0.64 -28.45 3.07
C ILE A 188 -0.63 -26.93 3.26
N LEU A 189 -1.38 -26.44 4.21
CA LEU A 189 -1.35 -25.04 4.61
C LEU A 189 -0.09 -24.76 5.43
N CYS A 190 0.92 -24.12 4.83
CA CYS A 190 2.16 -23.80 5.50
C CYS A 190 2.73 -22.47 5.02
N LEU A 191 3.69 -21.93 5.75
CA LEU A 191 4.51 -20.79 5.38
C LEU A 191 5.92 -21.28 5.05
N PRO A 192 6.32 -21.36 3.77
CA PRO A 192 7.70 -21.64 3.41
C PRO A 192 8.63 -20.54 3.94
N THR A 193 9.73 -20.92 4.55
CA THR A 193 10.74 -19.98 5.09
C THR A 193 12.13 -20.29 4.56
N SER A 194 12.97 -19.27 4.46
CA SER A 194 14.39 -19.41 4.09
C SER A 194 15.31 -19.65 5.28
N GLU A 195 14.79 -19.50 6.50
CA GLU A 195 15.55 -19.65 7.74
C GLU A 195 15.02 -20.83 8.54
N ASP A 196 15.91 -21.52 9.28
CA ASP A 196 15.53 -22.62 10.13
C ASP A 196 14.66 -22.12 11.30
N PRO A 197 13.38 -22.52 11.38
CA PRO A 197 12.50 -22.09 12.46
C PRO A 197 12.94 -22.54 13.86
N MET A 198 13.81 -23.55 13.96
CA MET A 198 14.29 -24.08 15.23
C MET A 198 15.45 -23.28 15.82
N VAL A 199 16.11 -22.41 15.05
CA VAL A 199 17.21 -21.58 15.54
C VAL A 199 16.72 -20.59 16.60
N ASP A 200 17.57 -20.35 17.60
CA ASP A 200 17.32 -19.34 18.63
C ASP A 200 17.21 -17.95 18.01
N GLY A 201 16.21 -17.20 18.40
CA GLY A 201 15.93 -15.86 17.87
C GLY A 201 14.95 -15.84 16.67
N TYR A 202 14.67 -16.97 16.00
CA TYR A 202 13.60 -17.01 15.02
C TYR A 202 12.24 -17.03 15.74
N GLU A 203 11.39 -16.05 15.49
CA GLU A 203 10.04 -16.00 16.06
C GLU A 203 9.04 -16.72 15.17
N MET A 204 8.54 -17.87 15.64
CA MET A 204 7.39 -18.54 15.04
C MET A 204 6.10 -17.94 15.59
N LEU A 205 5.19 -17.57 14.71
CA LEU A 205 3.83 -17.16 15.07
C LEU A 205 2.97 -18.39 15.39
N ASP A 206 1.99 -18.21 16.25
CA ASP A 206 1.08 -19.29 16.63
C ASP A 206 0.18 -19.72 15.45
N ASN A 207 -0.38 -20.91 15.50
CA ASN A 207 -1.33 -21.46 14.53
C ASN A 207 -0.81 -21.56 13.07
N THR A 208 0.51 -21.57 12.86
CA THR A 208 1.10 -21.64 11.53
C THR A 208 2.08 -22.80 11.44
N VAL A 209 1.97 -23.56 10.36
CA VAL A 209 2.97 -24.56 9.99
C VAL A 209 4.03 -23.88 9.11
N TYR A 210 5.26 -23.96 9.52
CA TYR A 210 6.43 -23.48 8.77
C TYR A 210 7.06 -24.62 7.99
N GLN A 211 7.49 -24.36 6.77
CA GLN A 211 8.22 -25.32 5.95
C GLN A 211 9.66 -24.81 5.70
N TYR A 212 10.64 -25.64 6.07
CA TYR A 212 12.05 -25.37 5.83
C TYR A 212 12.76 -26.68 5.41
N ASN A 213 13.47 -26.66 4.26
CA ASN A 213 14.20 -27.82 3.73
C ASN A 213 13.37 -29.13 3.64
N ASN A 214 12.09 -29.04 3.27
CA ASN A 214 11.10 -30.11 3.23
C ASN A 214 10.64 -30.67 4.59
N ASP A 215 11.12 -30.12 5.68
CA ASP A 215 10.62 -30.41 7.01
C ASP A 215 9.57 -29.38 7.44
N TYR A 216 8.69 -29.78 8.35
CA TYR A 216 7.61 -28.95 8.84
C TYR A 216 7.74 -28.71 10.35
N TYR A 217 7.42 -27.49 10.76
CA TYR A 217 7.57 -27.03 12.12
C TYR A 217 6.33 -26.25 12.56
N VAL A 218 6.01 -26.33 13.85
CA VAL A 218 4.85 -25.62 14.42
C VAL A 218 5.19 -25.14 15.83
N LYS A 219 4.55 -24.09 16.29
CA LYS A 219 4.62 -23.64 17.68
C LYS A 219 3.37 -24.10 18.42
N VAL A 220 3.55 -24.94 19.43
CA VAL A 220 2.48 -25.51 20.27
C VAL A 220 2.73 -25.12 21.72
N ASN A 221 1.78 -24.45 22.35
CA ASN A 221 1.90 -23.98 23.74
C ASN A 221 3.19 -23.20 24.02
N GLY A 222 3.56 -22.31 23.09
CA GLY A 222 4.77 -21.50 23.19
C GLY A 222 6.08 -22.24 22.89
N GLN A 223 6.04 -23.53 22.57
CA GLN A 223 7.21 -24.37 22.28
C GLN A 223 7.30 -24.69 20.79
N LYS A 224 8.49 -24.52 20.20
CA LYS A 224 8.77 -24.93 18.82
C LYS A 224 8.85 -26.44 18.71
N GLN A 225 8.15 -27.03 17.75
CA GLN A 225 8.07 -28.46 17.53
C GLN A 225 8.28 -28.80 16.06
N ALA A 226 9.10 -29.81 15.78
CA ALA A 226 9.17 -30.42 14.46
C ALA A 226 8.00 -31.40 14.29
N LEU A 227 7.36 -31.38 13.12
CA LEU A 227 6.35 -32.39 12.78
C LEU A 227 7.03 -33.66 12.33
N SER A 228 6.56 -34.80 12.87
CA SER A 228 7.08 -36.13 12.52
C SER A 228 6.42 -36.73 11.28
N GLY A 229 5.34 -36.11 10.81
CA GLY A 229 4.65 -36.50 9.60
C GLY A 229 3.35 -35.75 9.37
N ILE A 230 2.75 -36.04 8.22
CA ILE A 230 1.49 -35.47 7.78
C ILE A 230 0.55 -36.58 7.39
N PHE A 231 -0.66 -36.54 7.90
CA PHE A 231 -1.71 -37.48 7.54
C PHE A 231 -2.60 -36.87 6.44
N ALA A 232 -2.68 -37.55 5.31
CA ALA A 232 -3.52 -37.18 4.19
C ALA A 232 -4.99 -37.62 4.34
N THR A 233 -5.28 -38.43 5.36
CA THR A 233 -6.61 -38.95 5.68
C THR A 233 -6.97 -38.61 7.12
N ASP A 234 -8.25 -38.78 7.47
CA ASP A 234 -8.74 -38.44 8.80
C ASP A 234 -7.97 -39.20 9.90
N ILE A 235 -7.80 -38.54 11.04
CA ILE A 235 -7.01 -39.04 12.18
C ILE A 235 -7.55 -40.33 12.71
N GLU A 236 -8.85 -40.56 12.64
CA GLU A 236 -9.52 -41.77 13.08
C GLU A 236 -9.03 -43.05 12.35
N ASN A 237 -8.51 -42.84 11.14
CA ASN A 237 -7.94 -43.91 10.32
C ASN A 237 -6.44 -44.14 10.57
N GLN A 238 -5.83 -43.37 11.48
CA GLN A 238 -4.41 -43.47 11.78
C GLN A 238 -4.14 -44.30 13.01
N THR A 239 -3.16 -45.18 12.88
CA THR A 239 -2.76 -46.07 14.00
C THR A 239 -1.91 -45.29 15.00
N THR A 240 -2.17 -45.48 16.29
CA THR A 240 -1.33 -45.00 17.39
C THR A 240 -0.61 -46.14 18.06
N ASP A 241 0.69 -45.98 18.28
CA ASP A 241 1.55 -46.97 18.94
C ASP A 241 2.76 -46.30 19.62
N ALA A 242 3.70 -47.10 20.08
CA ALA A 242 4.92 -46.61 20.70
C ALA A 242 5.77 -45.71 19.77
N THR A 243 5.66 -45.84 18.45
CA THR A 243 6.44 -45.09 17.50
C THR A 243 5.88 -43.67 17.27
N THR A 244 4.60 -43.48 17.52
CA THR A 244 3.89 -42.20 17.43
C THR A 244 3.85 -41.46 18.77
N TYR A 245 4.17 -42.11 19.87
CA TYR A 245 4.14 -41.50 21.20
C TYR A 245 5.05 -40.26 21.33
N ASN A 246 4.51 -39.21 21.92
CA ASN A 246 5.15 -37.91 22.14
C ASN A 246 5.65 -37.21 20.86
N LYS A 247 5.08 -37.54 19.70
CA LYS A 247 5.38 -36.93 18.41
C LYS A 247 4.20 -36.12 17.92
N TYR A 248 4.49 -35.11 17.11
CA TYR A 248 3.52 -34.17 16.56
C TYR A 248 3.27 -34.47 15.07
N TYR A 249 2.00 -34.44 14.67
CA TYR A 249 1.56 -34.71 13.31
C TYR A 249 0.52 -33.68 12.87
N LEU A 250 0.56 -33.28 11.60
CA LEU A 250 -0.49 -32.50 10.96
C LEU A 250 -1.49 -33.44 10.29
N CYS A 251 -2.76 -33.28 10.57
CA CYS A 251 -3.82 -33.94 9.81
C CYS A 251 -4.32 -32.90 8.73
N ASN A 252 -4.13 -33.25 7.47
CA ASN A 252 -4.40 -32.33 6.35
C ASN A 252 -5.90 -32.22 6.02
N THR A 253 -6.73 -33.13 6.50
CA THR A 253 -8.18 -33.11 6.24
C THR A 253 -8.92 -32.11 7.11
N ASP A 254 -8.46 -31.87 8.33
CA ASP A 254 -9.08 -30.95 9.28
C ASP A 254 -8.17 -29.78 9.71
N ASN A 255 -6.91 -29.78 9.24
CA ASN A 255 -5.87 -28.80 9.57
C ASN A 255 -5.59 -28.68 11.08
N TYR A 256 -5.63 -29.78 11.81
CA TYR A 256 -5.22 -29.81 13.21
C TYR A 256 -3.88 -30.50 13.41
N ILE A 257 -3.14 -29.99 14.39
CA ILE A 257 -1.98 -30.70 14.96
C ILE A 257 -2.46 -31.66 15.99
N TYR A 258 -1.96 -32.91 15.88
CA TYR A 258 -2.21 -33.97 16.80
C TYR A 258 -0.91 -34.45 17.45
N LYS A 259 -0.99 -34.87 18.71
CA LYS A 259 0.12 -35.43 19.43
C LYS A 259 -0.24 -36.87 19.85
N GLY A 260 0.68 -37.80 19.61
CA GLY A 260 0.53 -39.13 20.14
C GLY A 260 0.74 -39.15 21.66
N ILE A 261 -0.24 -39.61 22.40
CA ILE A 261 -0.21 -39.67 23.88
C ILE A 261 -0.52 -41.11 24.37
N ILE A 262 -0.36 -41.34 25.67
CA ILE A 262 -0.94 -42.45 26.35
C ILE A 262 -2.11 -41.88 27.17
N ASP A 263 -3.31 -42.43 26.96
CA ASP A 263 -4.51 -41.99 27.64
C ASP A 263 -4.55 -42.47 29.11
N GLU A 264 -5.55 -42.08 29.86
CA GLU A 264 -5.76 -42.47 31.26
C GLU A 264 -5.98 -43.96 31.45
N ASN A 265 -6.31 -44.69 30.36
CA ASN A 265 -6.44 -46.14 30.36
C ASN A 265 -5.16 -46.88 29.92
N SER A 266 -4.02 -46.16 29.84
CA SER A 266 -2.73 -46.67 29.39
C SER A 266 -2.72 -47.19 27.94
N LYS A 267 -3.59 -46.59 27.07
CA LYS A 267 -3.64 -46.88 25.64
C LYS A 267 -3.06 -45.73 24.84
N TYR A 268 -2.44 -46.05 23.71
CA TYR A 268 -2.01 -45.02 22.74
C TYR A 268 -3.24 -44.37 22.11
N ALA A 269 -3.24 -43.03 22.07
CA ALA A 269 -4.33 -42.23 21.57
C ALA A 269 -3.80 -40.95 20.88
N TRP A 270 -4.65 -40.30 20.12
CA TRP A 270 -4.36 -38.99 19.55
C TRP A 270 -4.96 -37.87 20.41
N GLU A 271 -4.13 -36.94 20.85
CA GLU A 271 -4.58 -35.69 21.46
C GLU A 271 -4.68 -34.60 20.39
N LYS A 272 -5.85 -34.03 20.19
CA LYS A 272 -6.09 -32.93 19.31
C LYS A 272 -5.64 -31.65 19.98
N LEU A 273 -4.71 -30.88 19.35
CA LEU A 273 -4.09 -29.71 19.96
C LEU A 273 -4.62 -28.40 19.34
N ILE A 274 -4.01 -27.93 18.26
CA ILE A 274 -4.30 -26.65 17.67
C ILE A 274 -4.71 -26.79 16.20
N LYS A 275 -5.59 -25.92 15.75
CA LYS A 275 -5.88 -25.76 14.32
C LYS A 275 -4.85 -24.81 13.70
N VAL A 276 -4.35 -25.17 12.54
CA VAL A 276 -3.40 -24.37 11.79
C VAL A 276 -4.00 -23.86 10.49
N GLY A 277 -3.55 -22.70 10.04
CA GLY A 277 -3.94 -22.06 8.79
C GLY A 277 -2.76 -21.85 7.85
N ALA A 278 -3.04 -21.30 6.67
CA ALA A 278 -2.03 -20.84 5.75
C ALA A 278 -1.34 -19.57 6.30
N GLY A 279 -0.13 -19.33 5.85
CA GLY A 279 0.58 -18.08 6.12
C GLY A 279 1.17 -17.51 4.86
N PHE A 280 1.46 -16.22 4.88
CA PHE A 280 2.31 -15.56 3.91
C PHE A 280 3.23 -14.55 4.59
N GLU A 281 4.36 -14.33 3.96
CA GLU A 281 5.32 -13.30 4.34
C GLU A 281 5.66 -12.45 3.13
N ILE A 282 5.65 -11.14 3.28
CA ILE A 282 6.14 -10.18 2.29
C ILE A 282 7.33 -9.48 2.91
N LYS A 283 8.52 -9.70 2.34
CA LYS A 283 9.77 -9.02 2.72
C LYS A 283 10.09 -7.92 1.72
N ASN A 284 10.55 -6.78 2.19
CA ASN A 284 11.23 -5.79 1.38
C ASN A 284 12.66 -5.61 1.91
N THR A 285 13.64 -5.88 1.06
CA THR A 285 15.05 -5.61 1.34
C THR A 285 15.53 -4.48 0.44
N TYR A 286 16.05 -3.42 1.04
CA TYR A 286 16.56 -2.24 0.34
C TYR A 286 17.88 -1.77 0.96
N TYR A 287 18.66 -1.01 0.19
CA TYR A 287 19.96 -0.50 0.62
C TYR A 287 19.82 0.94 1.10
N GLU A 288 20.19 1.19 2.34
CA GLU A 288 20.19 2.51 2.96
C GLU A 288 21.39 2.71 3.87
N ASN A 289 22.01 3.88 3.79
CA ASN A 289 23.16 4.26 4.65
C ASN A 289 24.31 3.23 4.72
N GLY A 290 24.55 2.52 3.63
CA GLY A 290 25.64 1.54 3.56
C GLY A 290 25.27 0.14 4.05
N GLN A 291 24.00 -0.14 4.33
CA GLN A 291 23.51 -1.41 4.85
C GLN A 291 22.24 -1.87 4.13
N ASP A 292 22.07 -3.19 4.07
CA ASP A 292 20.80 -3.80 3.67
C ASP A 292 19.85 -3.77 4.86
N ILE A 293 18.67 -3.18 4.65
CA ILE A 293 17.59 -3.12 5.63
C ILE A 293 16.47 -4.02 5.12
N THR A 294 15.92 -4.84 6.01
CA THR A 294 14.80 -5.74 5.69
C THR A 294 13.62 -5.42 6.59
N VAL A 295 12.44 -5.28 5.97
CA VAL A 295 11.14 -5.16 6.64
C VAL A 295 10.27 -6.31 6.18
N SER A 296 9.54 -6.95 7.10
CA SER A 296 8.75 -8.14 6.81
C SER A 296 7.35 -8.06 7.43
N SER A 297 6.31 -8.12 6.59
CA SER A 297 4.93 -8.30 7.01
C SER A 297 4.55 -9.78 6.94
N ILE A 298 4.16 -10.35 8.07
CA ILE A 298 3.76 -11.76 8.17
C ILE A 298 2.32 -11.83 8.64
N VAL A 299 1.50 -12.58 7.90
CA VAL A 299 0.12 -12.91 8.30
C VAL A 299 -0.07 -14.43 8.29
N THR A 300 -0.64 -14.94 9.38
CA THR A 300 -0.82 -16.37 9.60
C THR A 300 -2.27 -16.73 9.86
N ASP A 301 -2.56 -18.02 10.05
CA ASP A 301 -3.89 -18.52 10.37
C ASP A 301 -4.97 -18.14 9.34
N ASN A 302 -4.58 -18.11 8.05
CA ASN A 302 -5.45 -17.73 6.95
C ASN A 302 -6.22 -18.93 6.40
N TYR A 303 -7.42 -18.66 5.86
CA TYR A 303 -8.23 -19.65 5.17
C TYR A 303 -7.97 -19.62 3.66
N GLU A 304 -8.22 -20.74 3.00
CA GLU A 304 -8.18 -20.80 1.53
C GLU A 304 -9.18 -19.80 0.91
N ASN A 305 -8.75 -19.06 -0.10
CA ASN A 305 -9.49 -17.99 -0.78
C ASN A 305 -9.83 -16.77 0.10
N GLU A 306 -9.34 -16.71 1.34
CA GLU A 306 -9.42 -15.50 2.16
C GLU A 306 -8.67 -14.36 1.46
N ILE A 307 -9.25 -13.17 1.51
CA ILE A 307 -8.62 -11.96 1.00
C ILE A 307 -8.20 -11.09 2.19
N ILE A 308 -6.89 -10.88 2.33
CA ILE A 308 -6.31 -10.00 3.32
C ILE A 308 -5.99 -8.67 2.65
N THR A 309 -6.51 -7.58 3.21
CA THR A 309 -6.17 -6.22 2.78
C THR A 309 -5.29 -5.57 3.82
N ILE A 310 -4.11 -5.09 3.40
CA ILE A 310 -3.15 -4.36 4.23
C ILE A 310 -3.06 -2.93 3.70
N ASP A 311 -3.42 -1.97 4.53
CA ASP A 311 -3.30 -0.53 4.27
C ASP A 311 -2.33 0.06 5.30
N GLY A 312 -1.07 0.15 4.91
CA GLY A 312 0.00 0.59 5.81
C GLY A 312 -0.07 2.06 6.17
N ASP A 313 -0.61 2.92 5.30
CA ASP A 313 -0.79 4.35 5.58
C ASP A 313 -1.80 4.58 6.71
N ASN A 314 -2.90 3.85 6.69
CA ASN A 314 -3.96 3.95 7.69
C ASN A 314 -3.79 2.97 8.87
N ARG A 315 -2.76 2.11 8.83
CA ARG A 315 -2.53 1.06 9.84
C ARG A 315 -3.73 0.13 9.99
N ILE A 316 -4.32 -0.25 8.87
CA ILE A 316 -5.49 -1.12 8.80
C ILE A 316 -5.11 -2.44 8.14
N ILE A 317 -5.46 -3.54 8.79
CA ILE A 317 -5.46 -4.88 8.21
C ILE A 317 -6.85 -5.47 8.35
N ALA A 318 -7.38 -6.06 7.28
CA ALA A 318 -8.72 -6.60 7.23
C ALA A 318 -8.79 -7.93 6.47
N SER A 319 -9.70 -8.80 6.89
CA SER A 319 -10.04 -10.06 6.25
C SER A 319 -11.39 -9.98 5.54
N SER A 320 -11.54 -10.74 4.46
CA SER A 320 -12.83 -10.92 3.76
C SER A 320 -13.75 -11.94 4.43
N GLU A 321 -13.28 -12.67 5.46
CA GLU A 321 -14.07 -13.70 6.13
C GLU A 321 -15.32 -13.16 6.84
N THR A 322 -16.38 -13.95 6.84
CA THR A 322 -17.67 -13.59 7.45
C THR A 322 -18.10 -14.68 8.45
N PRO A 323 -18.24 -14.39 9.76
CA PRO A 323 -18.06 -13.08 10.39
C PRO A 323 -16.60 -12.59 10.33
N MET A 324 -16.41 -11.27 10.29
CA MET A 324 -15.08 -10.66 10.12
C MET A 324 -14.10 -11.19 11.16
N ARG A 325 -13.02 -11.81 10.69
CA ARG A 325 -11.95 -12.33 11.53
C ARG A 325 -11.09 -11.17 12.07
N VAL A 326 -10.77 -11.24 13.34
CA VAL A 326 -9.82 -10.29 13.96
C VAL A 326 -8.39 -10.81 13.74
N ILE A 327 -7.63 -10.16 12.89
CA ILE A 327 -6.28 -10.59 12.46
C ILE A 327 -5.20 -10.26 13.50
N GLY A 328 -5.51 -9.53 14.57
CA GLY A 328 -4.53 -8.95 15.49
C GLY A 328 -3.46 -9.90 16.03
N ASN A 329 -3.82 -11.16 16.33
CA ASN A 329 -2.86 -12.16 16.83
C ASN A 329 -2.16 -12.94 15.71
N SER A 330 -2.62 -12.79 14.48
CA SER A 330 -2.11 -13.46 13.29
C SER A 330 -1.24 -12.57 12.43
N PHE A 331 -0.95 -11.36 12.87
CA PHE A 331 -0.15 -10.35 12.17
C PHE A 331 1.00 -9.88 13.07
N ASN A 332 2.21 -9.79 12.52
CA ASN A 332 3.40 -9.36 13.27
C ASN A 332 3.49 -7.85 13.50
N TRP A 333 2.49 -7.06 13.07
CA TRP A 333 2.40 -5.60 13.20
C TRP A 333 3.51 -4.82 12.52
N GLU A 334 4.25 -5.45 11.60
CA GLU A 334 5.19 -4.78 10.72
C GLU A 334 4.55 -4.49 9.37
N TRP A 335 4.72 -3.25 8.90
CA TRP A 335 4.06 -2.74 7.71
C TRP A 335 5.10 -2.57 6.60
N ILE A 336 4.92 -3.28 5.49
CA ILE A 336 5.76 -3.11 4.31
C ILE A 336 5.66 -1.67 3.80
N TYR A 337 6.79 -1.10 3.50
CA TYR A 337 6.92 0.19 2.82
C TYR A 337 7.98 0.13 1.74
N PHE A 338 7.89 1.05 0.79
CA PHE A 338 8.90 1.25 -0.26
C PHE A 338 9.73 2.48 0.05
N VAL A 339 11.01 2.41 -0.30
CA VAL A 339 11.92 3.56 -0.31
C VAL A 339 12.21 3.96 -1.75
N PRO A 340 12.53 5.23 -2.03
CA PRO A 340 12.91 5.65 -3.38
C PRO A 340 14.06 4.81 -3.94
N GLY A 341 13.90 4.33 -5.16
CA GLY A 341 14.82 3.42 -5.83
C GLY A 341 14.37 1.97 -5.79
N LYS A 342 15.34 1.06 -5.75
CA LYS A 342 15.11 -0.38 -5.86
C LYS A 342 14.71 -0.99 -4.53
N ASN A 343 13.56 -1.61 -4.50
CA ASN A 343 13.04 -2.42 -3.41
C ASN A 343 13.01 -3.87 -3.87
N ASN A 344 13.76 -4.74 -3.21
CA ASN A 344 13.77 -6.17 -3.50
C ASN A 344 12.68 -6.85 -2.66
N ILE A 345 11.58 -7.17 -3.31
CA ILE A 345 10.42 -7.81 -2.68
C ILE A 345 10.57 -9.31 -2.79
N THR A 346 10.51 -10.01 -1.67
CA THR A 346 10.43 -11.47 -1.61
C THR A 346 9.12 -11.88 -0.96
N ILE A 347 8.38 -12.79 -1.58
CA ILE A 347 7.11 -13.29 -1.06
C ILE A 347 7.22 -14.79 -0.81
N TYR A 348 6.82 -15.19 0.38
CA TYR A 348 6.66 -16.58 0.82
C TYR A 348 5.18 -16.86 1.04
N GLY A 349 4.74 -18.07 0.73
CA GLY A 349 3.35 -18.50 0.81
C GLY A 349 2.79 -18.85 -0.55
N ASN A 350 1.59 -19.45 -0.57
CA ASN A 350 0.83 -19.67 -1.80
C ASN A 350 -0.30 -18.65 -1.86
N CYS A 351 -0.14 -17.62 -2.67
CA CYS A 351 -1.07 -16.50 -2.70
C CYS A 351 -0.97 -15.71 -4.02
N THR A 352 -2.01 -14.95 -4.29
CA THR A 352 -1.95 -13.88 -5.30
C THR A 352 -1.89 -12.55 -4.58
N VAL A 353 -0.84 -11.76 -4.84
CA VAL A 353 -0.60 -10.47 -4.19
C VAL A 353 -0.76 -9.36 -5.21
N ILE A 354 -1.52 -8.33 -4.84
CA ILE A 354 -1.73 -7.11 -5.61
C ILE A 354 -1.17 -5.94 -4.80
N PHE A 355 -0.14 -5.28 -5.32
CA PHE A 355 0.38 -4.03 -4.78
C PHE A 355 -0.24 -2.86 -5.55
N GLN A 356 -0.70 -1.85 -4.82
CA GLN A 356 -1.16 -0.59 -5.40
C GLN A 356 -0.48 0.58 -4.69
N TRP A 357 0.10 1.49 -5.48
CA TRP A 357 0.77 2.67 -4.94
C TRP A 357 0.71 3.85 -5.90
N VAL A 358 1.01 5.02 -5.39
CA VAL A 358 1.19 6.26 -6.14
C VAL A 358 2.57 6.82 -5.86
N GLU A 359 3.17 7.52 -6.80
CA GLU A 359 4.49 8.12 -6.62
C GLU A 359 4.33 9.64 -6.45
N PRO A 360 4.95 10.25 -5.43
CA PRO A 360 5.07 11.70 -5.34
C PRO A 360 5.88 12.25 -6.51
N ILE A 361 5.32 13.24 -7.21
CA ILE A 361 5.92 13.86 -8.39
C ILE A 361 6.07 15.37 -8.12
N LYS A 362 7.27 15.91 -8.32
CA LYS A 362 7.47 17.35 -8.33
C LYS A 362 6.99 17.92 -9.66
N ILE A 363 6.01 18.81 -9.58
CA ILE A 363 5.49 19.49 -10.77
C ILE A 363 6.44 20.65 -11.10
N GLY A 364 7.20 20.55 -12.16
CA GLY A 364 8.13 21.59 -12.61
C GLY A 364 8.89 21.20 -13.86
N ASN A 365 8.93 19.92 -14.19
CA ASN A 365 9.60 19.37 -15.35
C ASN A 365 8.70 18.39 -16.15
N LEU A 366 7.39 18.58 -16.08
CA LEU A 366 6.41 17.75 -16.81
C LEU A 366 6.15 18.30 -18.22
#